data_51082f5e15c30d085a4a4a31db40d14d
#
_entry.id   51082f5e15c30d085a4a4a31db40d14d
#
_cell.length_a   1.000
_cell.length_b   1.000
_cell.length_c   1.000
_cell.angle_alpha   90.00
_cell.angle_beta   90.00
_cell.angle_gamma   90.00
#
_symmetry.space_group_name_H-M   'P 1'
#
loop_
_entity.id
_entity.type
_entity.pdbx_description
1 polymer ?
#
loop_
_entity_poly.entity_id
_entity_poly.type
_entity_poly.pdbx_seq_one_letter_code
_entity_poly.pdbx_strand_id
1 'polypeptide(L)'
;MPQGELLLDTDTNATLQQVVQQALSEKSPSAIIATGDLVHGGGTPVYRRFLSIIAEHCNAPLLCLPGNHDLAAEMREAELPMQSLTLGTWSVVGLDSHEDDVPKANIDAAKRDALLRHWSEQTVRFALLATHHPLLSIGSPWLDKDRIADPESLMDALIAASGPQFAGAVFGHAHQVVQGHYRHRPLLGTPSTAFQFLPRSEKFTTDQRPPGYRWLT
;
A
#
# COMPACT_ATOMS: atom_id res chain seq x y z
N MET A 1 -5.16 -3.78 -14.76
CA MET A 1 -5.89 -4.44 -15.89
C MET A 1 -5.05 -4.40 -17.16
N PRO A 2 -5.15 -5.40 -18.06
CA PRO A 2 -4.63 -5.28 -19.41
C PRO A 2 -5.15 -4.02 -20.12
N GLN A 3 -4.41 -3.53 -21.09
CA GLN A 3 -4.81 -2.32 -21.83
C GLN A 3 -6.13 -2.55 -22.60
N GLY A 4 -7.08 -1.63 -22.45
CA GLY A 4 -8.39 -1.69 -23.08
C GLY A 4 -9.43 -2.53 -22.33
N GLU A 5 -9.06 -3.17 -21.22
CA GLU A 5 -9.99 -3.84 -20.33
C GLU A 5 -10.46 -2.91 -19.20
N LEU A 6 -11.69 -3.08 -18.76
CA LEU A 6 -12.29 -2.32 -17.67
C LEU A 6 -12.47 -3.20 -16.43
N LEU A 7 -12.28 -2.61 -15.26
CA LEU A 7 -12.63 -3.19 -13.97
C LEU A 7 -13.79 -2.37 -13.38
N LEU A 8 -14.95 -2.98 -13.20
CA LEU A 8 -16.15 -2.28 -12.71
C LEU A 8 -16.43 -0.98 -13.50
N ASP A 9 -16.45 -1.09 -14.84
CA ASP A 9 -16.62 0.00 -15.79
C ASP A 9 -15.55 1.11 -15.73
N THR A 10 -14.41 0.85 -15.08
CA THR A 10 -13.31 1.81 -14.92
C THR A 10 -12.09 1.38 -15.75
N ASP A 11 -11.57 2.27 -16.59
CA ASP A 11 -10.24 2.14 -17.18
C ASP A 11 -9.18 2.50 -16.13
N THR A 12 -8.66 1.48 -15.43
CA THR A 12 -7.72 1.66 -14.33
C THR A 12 -6.36 2.20 -14.78
N ASN A 13 -5.98 2.02 -16.05
CA ASN A 13 -4.76 2.62 -16.59
C ASN A 13 -4.94 4.14 -16.76
N ALA A 14 -6.07 4.55 -17.33
CA ALA A 14 -6.38 5.97 -17.52
C ALA A 14 -6.54 6.70 -16.17
N THR A 15 -7.23 6.10 -15.21
CA THR A 15 -7.38 6.72 -13.88
C THR A 15 -6.07 6.82 -13.11
N LEU A 16 -5.20 5.80 -13.18
CA LEU A 16 -3.85 5.87 -12.60
C LEU A 16 -3.05 7.03 -13.20
N GLN A 17 -3.06 7.16 -14.53
CA GLN A 17 -2.37 8.24 -15.24
C GLN A 17 -2.87 9.62 -14.80
N GLN A 18 -4.19 9.80 -14.71
CA GLN A 18 -4.81 11.06 -14.26
C GLN A 18 -4.41 11.39 -12.82
N VAL A 19 -4.44 10.40 -11.91
CA VAL A 19 -4.07 10.59 -10.50
C VAL A 19 -2.61 10.99 -10.37
N VAL A 20 -1.69 10.33 -11.10
CA VAL A 20 -0.27 10.68 -11.09
C VAL A 20 -0.05 12.09 -11.61
N GLN A 21 -0.67 12.46 -12.73
CA GLN A 21 -0.57 13.81 -13.30
C GLN A 21 -1.10 14.88 -12.34
N GLN A 22 -2.26 14.62 -11.70
CA GLN A 22 -2.83 15.54 -10.71
C GLN A 22 -1.87 15.72 -9.52
N ALA A 23 -1.35 14.64 -8.95
CA ALA A 23 -0.41 14.72 -7.83
C ALA A 23 0.82 15.56 -8.19
N LEU A 24 1.40 15.33 -9.37
CA LEU A 24 2.59 16.04 -9.84
C LEU A 24 2.32 17.52 -10.16
N SER A 25 1.09 17.88 -10.49
CA SER A 25 0.69 19.29 -10.67
C SER A 25 0.68 20.07 -9.35
N GLU A 26 0.53 19.40 -8.22
CA GLU A 26 0.54 20.02 -6.90
C GLU A 26 1.97 20.18 -6.35
N LYS A 27 2.78 19.14 -6.40
CA LYS A 27 4.18 19.14 -5.96
C LYS A 27 4.95 17.90 -6.43
N SER A 28 6.28 17.98 -6.44
CA SER A 28 7.14 16.84 -6.74
C SER A 28 7.29 15.95 -5.51
N PRO A 29 7.04 14.63 -5.63
CA PRO A 29 7.25 13.69 -4.52
C PRO A 29 8.73 13.38 -4.32
N SER A 30 9.15 13.18 -3.07
CA SER A 30 10.46 12.59 -2.74
C SER A 30 10.48 11.07 -2.95
N ALA A 31 9.33 10.43 -2.89
CA ALA A 31 9.11 9.02 -3.21
C ALA A 31 7.63 8.74 -3.47
N ILE A 32 7.34 7.59 -4.08
CA ILE A 32 5.99 7.06 -4.30
C ILE A 32 5.88 5.73 -3.54
N ILE A 33 4.78 5.53 -2.83
CA ILE A 33 4.44 4.27 -2.16
C ILE A 33 3.17 3.72 -2.81
N ALA A 34 3.28 2.62 -3.55
CA ALA A 34 2.16 1.88 -4.10
C ALA A 34 1.79 0.75 -3.12
N THR A 35 0.65 0.89 -2.45
CA THR A 35 0.26 0.09 -1.30
C THR A 35 -0.46 -1.22 -1.65
N GLY A 36 -0.21 -1.78 -2.83
CA GLY A 36 -0.73 -3.08 -3.27
C GLY A 36 -1.96 -3.00 -4.16
N ASP A 37 -2.41 -4.15 -4.64
CA ASP A 37 -3.43 -4.30 -5.68
C ASP A 37 -3.07 -3.51 -6.94
N LEU A 38 -1.82 -3.67 -7.38
CA LEU A 38 -1.27 -2.93 -8.52
C LEU A 38 -1.89 -3.36 -9.84
N VAL A 39 -2.33 -4.62 -9.87
CA VAL A 39 -3.02 -5.20 -11.03
C VAL A 39 -4.23 -6.04 -10.59
N HIS A 40 -5.11 -6.34 -11.53
CA HIS A 40 -6.19 -7.31 -11.37
C HIS A 40 -6.15 -8.27 -12.56
N GLY A 41 -5.32 -9.31 -12.44
CA GLY A 41 -5.05 -10.27 -13.51
C GLY A 41 -4.16 -9.72 -14.64
N GLY A 42 -3.85 -10.55 -15.62
CA GLY A 42 -3.10 -10.18 -16.82
C GLY A 42 -1.59 -10.39 -16.76
N GLY A 43 -1.06 -10.84 -15.65
CA GLY A 43 0.33 -11.30 -15.53
C GLY A 43 1.40 -10.21 -15.58
N THR A 44 2.65 -10.64 -15.67
CA THR A 44 3.86 -9.79 -15.73
C THR A 44 3.77 -8.58 -16.68
N PRO A 45 3.16 -8.66 -17.90
CA PRO A 45 3.04 -7.50 -18.78
C PRO A 45 2.23 -6.35 -18.19
N VAL A 46 1.23 -6.64 -17.33
CA VAL A 46 0.39 -5.60 -16.71
C VAL A 46 1.17 -4.87 -15.62
N TYR A 47 2.00 -5.56 -14.86
CA TYR A 47 2.93 -4.93 -13.91
C TYR A 47 3.94 -4.01 -14.60
N ARG A 48 4.50 -4.46 -15.74
CA ARG A 48 5.39 -3.60 -16.55
C ARG A 48 4.66 -2.38 -17.09
N ARG A 49 3.38 -2.53 -17.45
CA ARG A 49 2.55 -1.39 -17.85
C ARG A 49 2.33 -0.40 -16.71
N PHE A 50 2.04 -0.88 -15.49
CA PHE A 50 1.97 -0.04 -14.30
C PHE A 50 3.26 0.77 -14.09
N LEU A 51 4.43 0.11 -14.14
CA LEU A 51 5.73 0.80 -14.04
C LEU A 51 5.93 1.85 -15.12
N SER A 52 5.55 1.54 -16.38
CA SER A 52 5.66 2.50 -17.49
C SER A 52 4.82 3.74 -17.25
N ILE A 53 3.57 3.59 -16.81
CA ILE A 53 2.69 4.73 -16.49
C ILE A 53 3.31 5.64 -15.43
N ILE A 54 3.89 5.07 -14.38
CA ILE A 54 4.57 5.89 -13.36
C ILE A 54 5.81 6.57 -13.94
N ALA A 55 6.66 5.82 -14.65
CA ALA A 55 7.93 6.32 -15.19
C ALA A 55 7.76 7.38 -16.30
N GLU A 56 6.66 7.32 -17.06
CA GLU A 56 6.31 8.35 -18.06
C GLU A 56 6.14 9.74 -17.43
N HIS A 57 5.81 9.82 -16.15
CA HIS A 57 5.48 11.06 -15.49
C HIS A 57 6.42 11.42 -14.33
N CYS A 58 7.02 10.43 -13.66
CA CYS A 58 7.80 10.65 -12.44
C CYS A 58 8.97 9.67 -12.31
N ASN A 59 10.14 10.21 -11.96
CA ASN A 59 11.35 9.42 -11.68
C ASN A 59 11.68 9.33 -10.17
N ALA A 60 10.72 9.69 -9.30
CA ALA A 60 10.93 9.55 -7.86
C ALA A 60 11.09 8.06 -7.47
N PRO A 61 11.88 7.74 -6.45
CA PRO A 61 11.96 6.39 -5.91
C PRO A 61 10.57 5.81 -5.64
N LEU A 62 10.36 4.55 -6.00
CA LEU A 62 9.09 3.85 -5.87
C LEU A 62 9.24 2.66 -4.92
N LEU A 63 8.27 2.46 -4.04
CA LEU A 63 8.07 1.23 -3.29
C LEU A 63 6.75 0.60 -3.70
N CYS A 64 6.78 -0.67 -4.12
CA CYS A 64 5.59 -1.46 -4.44
C CYS A 64 5.38 -2.53 -3.38
N LEU A 65 4.16 -2.66 -2.87
CA LEU A 65 3.75 -3.75 -2.00
C LEU A 65 2.83 -4.69 -2.76
N PRO A 66 2.82 -6.00 -2.47
CA PRO A 66 1.79 -6.88 -2.97
C PRO A 66 0.47 -6.66 -2.19
N GLY A 67 -0.64 -6.61 -2.92
CA GLY A 67 -1.99 -6.70 -2.38
C GLY A 67 -2.61 -8.07 -2.67
N ASN A 68 -3.83 -8.29 -2.22
CA ASN A 68 -4.47 -9.61 -2.35
C ASN A 68 -4.88 -9.97 -3.80
N HIS A 69 -4.83 -9.02 -4.73
CA HIS A 69 -5.02 -9.26 -6.17
C HIS A 69 -3.71 -9.43 -6.93
N ASP A 70 -2.57 -9.19 -6.28
CA ASP A 70 -1.26 -9.32 -6.90
C ASP A 70 -0.72 -10.74 -6.76
N LEU A 71 0.18 -11.13 -7.66
CA LEU A 71 0.94 -12.38 -7.60
C LEU A 71 2.43 -12.05 -7.37
N ALA A 72 2.96 -12.41 -6.21
CA ALA A 72 4.31 -12.05 -5.82
C ALA A 72 5.41 -12.56 -6.78
N ALA A 73 5.18 -13.70 -7.44
CA ALA A 73 6.09 -14.23 -8.45
C ALA A 73 6.16 -13.33 -9.69
N GLU A 74 4.99 -12.86 -10.18
CA GLU A 74 4.90 -11.99 -11.35
C GLU A 74 5.43 -10.59 -11.07
N MET A 75 5.20 -10.05 -9.85
CA MET A 75 5.80 -8.81 -9.41
C MET A 75 7.34 -8.86 -9.45
N ARG A 76 7.94 -9.96 -8.98
CA ARG A 76 9.39 -10.17 -9.05
C ARG A 76 9.87 -10.31 -10.49
N GLU A 77 9.17 -11.05 -11.35
CA GLU A 77 9.49 -11.19 -12.77
C GLU A 77 9.40 -9.84 -13.53
N ALA A 78 8.49 -8.98 -13.12
CA ALA A 78 8.36 -7.62 -13.65
C ALA A 78 9.39 -6.64 -13.06
N GLU A 79 10.25 -7.10 -12.13
CA GLU A 79 11.27 -6.31 -11.45
C GLU A 79 10.69 -5.10 -10.68
N LEU A 80 9.50 -5.26 -10.06
CA LEU A 80 8.95 -4.19 -9.24
C LEU A 80 9.86 -3.87 -8.04
N PRO A 81 10.05 -2.58 -7.72
CA PRO A 81 10.85 -2.16 -6.56
C PRO A 81 10.09 -2.44 -5.26
N MET A 82 10.38 -3.58 -4.63
CA MET A 82 9.72 -4.05 -3.40
C MET A 82 10.58 -3.85 -2.14
N GLN A 83 11.73 -3.20 -2.28
CA GLN A 83 12.63 -2.94 -1.16
C GLN A 83 12.27 -1.64 -0.46
N SER A 84 12.58 -1.58 0.85
CA SER A 84 12.40 -0.37 1.65
C SER A 84 13.10 0.85 1.05
N LEU A 85 12.52 2.03 1.24
CA LEU A 85 13.08 3.29 0.79
C LEU A 85 13.73 4.04 1.95
N THR A 86 14.89 4.64 1.69
CA THR A 86 15.55 5.56 2.61
C THR A 86 15.47 6.99 2.06
N LEU A 87 14.94 7.91 2.86
CA LEU A 87 14.69 9.31 2.52
C LEU A 87 15.26 10.22 3.61
N GLY A 88 16.54 10.54 3.51
CA GLY A 88 17.23 11.32 4.54
C GLY A 88 17.24 10.61 5.90
N THR A 89 16.57 11.18 6.88
CA THR A 89 16.46 10.60 8.25
C THR A 89 15.26 9.64 8.40
N TRP A 90 14.55 9.33 7.33
CA TRP A 90 13.39 8.46 7.29
C TRP A 90 13.65 7.20 6.49
N SER A 91 12.99 6.13 6.87
CA SER A 91 12.81 4.93 6.04
C SER A 91 11.32 4.62 5.89
N VAL A 92 10.93 4.11 4.73
CA VAL A 92 9.64 3.46 4.52
C VAL A 92 9.89 1.97 4.42
N VAL A 93 9.43 1.22 5.40
CA VAL A 93 9.62 -0.22 5.48
C VAL A 93 8.34 -0.93 5.05
N GLY A 94 8.43 -1.72 3.98
CA GLY A 94 7.32 -2.52 3.48
C GLY A 94 7.14 -3.80 4.29
N LEU A 95 5.88 -4.12 4.63
CA LEU A 95 5.49 -5.42 5.15
C LEU A 95 4.60 -6.11 4.13
N ASP A 96 5.05 -7.25 3.62
CA ASP A 96 4.24 -8.12 2.81
C ASP A 96 3.20 -8.84 3.68
N SER A 97 1.97 -8.34 3.64
CA SER A 97 0.81 -8.92 4.33
C SER A 97 -0.05 -9.82 3.45
N HIS A 98 0.40 -10.08 2.22
CA HIS A 98 -0.31 -10.81 1.19
C HIS A 98 -0.01 -12.32 1.24
N GLU A 99 -0.94 -13.10 0.77
CA GLU A 99 -0.81 -14.51 0.38
C GLU A 99 -1.56 -14.69 -0.93
N ASP A 100 -0.95 -15.37 -1.91
CA ASP A 100 -1.55 -15.60 -3.23
C ASP A 100 -2.96 -16.24 -3.09
N ASP A 101 -3.95 -15.69 -3.79
CA ASP A 101 -5.35 -16.15 -3.81
C ASP A 101 -6.10 -16.04 -2.46
N VAL A 102 -5.56 -15.33 -1.47
CA VAL A 102 -6.18 -15.12 -0.16
C VAL A 102 -6.51 -13.66 0.07
N PRO A 103 -7.79 -13.27 0.19
CA PRO A 103 -8.17 -11.87 0.42
C PRO A 103 -7.70 -11.32 1.77
N LYS A 104 -7.56 -12.18 2.77
CA LYS A 104 -7.22 -11.83 4.15
C LYS A 104 -5.71 -11.68 4.33
N ALA A 105 -5.32 -10.73 5.16
CA ALA A 105 -3.92 -10.58 5.57
C ALA A 105 -3.36 -11.86 6.17
N ASN A 106 -2.16 -12.26 5.73
CA ASN A 106 -1.38 -13.33 6.33
C ASN A 106 0.01 -12.83 6.72
N ILE A 107 0.25 -12.71 8.02
CA ILE A 107 1.55 -12.39 8.60
C ILE A 107 1.91 -13.52 9.56
N ASP A 108 2.61 -14.51 9.04
CA ASP A 108 3.16 -15.58 9.86
C ASP A 108 4.37 -15.12 10.69
N ALA A 109 4.87 -16.02 11.54
CA ALA A 109 6.03 -15.72 12.38
C ALA A 109 7.28 -15.38 11.56
N ALA A 110 7.48 -16.01 10.41
CA ALA A 110 8.64 -15.76 9.56
C ALA A 110 8.62 -14.37 8.94
N LYS A 111 7.47 -13.91 8.43
CA LYS A 111 7.28 -12.54 7.93
C LYS A 111 7.47 -11.50 9.03
N ARG A 112 6.92 -11.77 10.23
CA ARG A 112 7.09 -10.90 11.40
C ARG A 112 8.55 -10.77 11.83
N ASP A 113 9.26 -11.89 11.94
CA ASP A 113 10.68 -11.90 12.33
C ASP A 113 11.57 -11.23 11.27
N ALA A 114 11.28 -11.45 9.99
CA ALA A 114 11.97 -10.78 8.89
C ALA A 114 11.78 -9.26 8.94
N LEU A 115 10.54 -8.79 9.18
CA LEU A 115 10.25 -7.36 9.38
C LEU A 115 11.05 -6.79 10.55
N LEU A 116 11.02 -7.42 11.72
CA LEU A 116 11.70 -6.91 12.92
C LEU A 116 13.23 -6.89 12.76
N ARG A 117 13.83 -7.90 12.11
CA ARG A 117 15.25 -7.88 11.76
C ARG A 117 15.55 -6.70 10.84
N HIS A 118 14.83 -6.60 9.70
CA HIS A 118 15.04 -5.54 8.74
C HIS A 118 14.82 -4.15 9.35
N TRP A 119 13.83 -4.02 10.25
CA TRP A 119 13.60 -2.79 11.01
C TRP A 119 14.80 -2.41 11.86
N SER A 120 15.36 -3.38 12.61
CA SER A 120 16.51 -3.16 13.50
C SER A 120 17.80 -2.81 12.75
N GLU A 121 17.91 -3.20 11.48
CA GLU A 121 19.06 -2.89 10.62
C GLU A 121 19.01 -1.46 10.05
N GLN A 122 17.86 -0.78 10.14
CA GLN A 122 17.75 0.58 9.64
C GLN A 122 18.53 1.56 10.53
N THR A 123 19.40 2.36 9.91
CA THR A 123 20.25 3.34 10.61
C THR A 123 19.65 4.76 10.65
N VAL A 124 18.42 4.94 10.18
CA VAL A 124 17.71 6.21 10.14
C VAL A 124 17.05 6.52 11.49
N ARG A 125 16.60 7.75 11.66
CA ARG A 125 15.95 8.18 12.93
C ARG A 125 14.50 7.72 13.03
N PHE A 126 13.75 7.76 11.93
CA PHE A 126 12.32 7.47 11.89
C PHE A 126 12.03 6.44 10.82
N ALA A 127 11.06 5.57 11.06
CA ALA A 127 10.53 4.70 10.03
C ALA A 127 9.00 4.67 10.02
N LEU A 128 8.46 4.66 8.81
CA LEU A 128 7.06 4.47 8.48
C LEU A 128 6.86 3.02 8.02
N LEU A 129 5.90 2.33 8.59
CA LEU A 129 5.47 1.02 8.10
C LEU A 129 4.52 1.20 6.92
N ALA A 130 4.74 0.50 5.84
CA ALA A 130 3.79 0.42 4.72
C ALA A 130 3.27 -1.01 4.56
N THR A 131 1.96 -1.19 4.49
CA THR A 131 1.30 -2.48 4.29
C THR A 131 0.20 -2.37 3.23
N HIS A 132 -0.27 -3.50 2.70
CA HIS A 132 -1.50 -3.49 1.91
C HIS A 132 -2.73 -3.49 2.81
N HIS A 133 -2.83 -4.49 3.68
CA HIS A 133 -4.01 -4.67 4.53
C HIS A 133 -4.03 -3.70 5.72
N PRO A 134 -5.25 -3.27 6.15
CA PRO A 134 -5.42 -2.33 7.26
C PRO A 134 -4.90 -2.85 8.61
N LEU A 135 -4.36 -1.90 9.40
CA LEU A 135 -3.92 -2.12 10.80
C LEU A 135 -4.97 -1.73 11.84
N LEU A 136 -6.10 -1.23 11.39
CA LEU A 136 -7.23 -0.83 12.26
C LEU A 136 -8.55 -1.16 11.59
N SER A 137 -9.64 -1.18 12.38
CA SER A 137 -10.98 -1.29 11.81
C SER A 137 -11.31 -0.01 11.04
N ILE A 138 -11.83 -0.16 9.83
CA ILE A 138 -12.29 0.92 8.96
C ILE A 138 -13.82 1.10 9.03
N GLY A 139 -14.51 0.24 9.78
CA GLY A 139 -15.95 0.28 10.01
C GLY A 139 -16.77 -0.29 8.85
N SER A 140 -16.16 -1.05 7.94
CA SER A 140 -16.83 -1.79 6.87
C SER A 140 -16.63 -3.29 7.13
N PRO A 141 -17.63 -4.02 7.67
CA PRO A 141 -17.48 -5.40 8.15
C PRO A 141 -16.90 -6.35 7.12
N TRP A 142 -17.25 -6.17 5.84
CA TRP A 142 -16.76 -7.01 4.75
C TRP A 142 -15.27 -6.81 4.43
N LEU A 143 -14.69 -5.63 4.74
CA LEU A 143 -13.26 -5.33 4.63
C LEU A 143 -12.52 -5.60 5.95
N ASP A 144 -13.17 -5.35 7.08
CA ASP A 144 -12.54 -5.49 8.40
C ASP A 144 -12.14 -6.95 8.72
N LYS A 145 -12.81 -7.93 8.08
CA LYS A 145 -12.44 -9.36 8.19
C LYS A 145 -11.08 -9.69 7.54
N ASP A 146 -10.63 -8.87 6.58
CA ASP A 146 -9.43 -9.09 5.79
C ASP A 146 -8.20 -8.35 6.35
N ARG A 147 -8.38 -7.50 7.37
CA ARG A 147 -7.31 -6.74 8.02
C ARG A 147 -6.27 -7.62 8.69
N ILE A 148 -5.13 -7.03 9.02
CA ILE A 148 -4.06 -7.69 9.82
C ILE A 148 -4.64 -8.15 11.16
N ALA A 149 -4.41 -9.41 11.50
CA ALA A 149 -4.74 -9.96 12.80
C ALA A 149 -3.74 -9.44 13.85
N ASP A 150 -4.22 -9.12 15.05
CA ASP A 150 -3.41 -8.62 16.18
C ASP A 150 -2.42 -7.50 15.77
N PRO A 151 -2.89 -6.41 15.14
CA PRO A 151 -2.03 -5.34 14.65
C PRO A 151 -1.34 -4.59 15.79
N GLU A 152 -1.95 -4.57 16.99
CA GLU A 152 -1.42 -3.93 18.18
C GLU A 152 -0.13 -4.60 18.63
N SER A 153 -0.11 -5.94 18.70
CA SER A 153 1.10 -6.70 19.03
C SER A 153 2.23 -6.47 18.03
N LEU A 154 1.91 -6.35 16.73
CA LEU A 154 2.89 -6.02 15.70
C LEU A 154 3.48 -4.62 15.93
N MET A 155 2.62 -3.62 16.13
CA MET A 155 3.06 -2.23 16.35
C MET A 155 3.83 -2.07 17.67
N ASP A 156 3.45 -2.79 18.73
CA ASP A 156 4.20 -2.82 19.99
C ASP A 156 5.59 -3.42 19.82
N ALA A 157 5.72 -4.47 19.02
CA ALA A 157 7.01 -5.05 18.70
C ALA A 157 7.91 -4.06 17.93
N LEU A 158 7.36 -3.29 16.98
CA LEU A 158 8.11 -2.25 16.28
C LEU A 158 8.52 -1.08 17.19
N ILE A 159 7.66 -0.71 18.14
CA ILE A 159 7.97 0.32 19.14
C ILE A 159 9.09 -0.12 20.09
N ALA A 160 9.10 -1.41 20.44
CA ALA A 160 10.09 -1.98 21.36
C ALA A 160 11.40 -2.40 20.67
N ALA A 161 11.39 -2.58 19.34
CA ALA A 161 12.56 -2.99 18.58
C ALA A 161 13.68 -1.93 18.64
N SER A 162 14.93 -2.38 18.59
CA SER A 162 16.06 -1.51 18.30
C SER A 162 15.96 -0.98 16.88
N GLY A 163 16.56 0.21 16.62
CA GLY A 163 16.54 0.83 15.29
C GLY A 163 15.73 2.13 15.28
N PRO A 164 15.08 2.49 14.17
CA PRO A 164 14.37 3.75 14.04
C PRO A 164 13.13 3.81 14.92
N GLN A 165 12.74 5.03 15.28
CA GLN A 165 11.47 5.27 15.93
C GLN A 165 10.32 4.95 14.98
N PHE A 166 9.38 4.08 15.37
CA PHE A 166 8.15 3.84 14.64
C PHE A 166 7.32 5.13 14.60
N ALA A 167 7.15 5.71 13.43
CA ALA A 167 6.51 7.01 13.26
C ALA A 167 5.03 6.91 12.87
N GLY A 168 4.58 5.73 12.44
CA GLY A 168 3.21 5.48 12.00
C GLY A 168 3.16 4.47 10.86
N ALA A 169 1.98 4.29 10.28
CA ALA A 169 1.79 3.37 9.16
C ALA A 169 0.87 3.91 8.08
N VAL A 170 1.07 3.42 6.86
CA VAL A 170 0.19 3.63 5.71
C VAL A 170 -0.27 2.30 5.15
N PHE A 171 -1.51 2.26 4.62
CA PHE A 171 -2.08 1.06 4.04
C PHE A 171 -3.06 1.36 2.90
N GLY A 172 -3.30 0.35 2.05
CA GLY A 172 -4.24 0.35 0.93
C GLY A 172 -5.53 -0.39 1.23
N HIS A 173 -5.90 -1.32 0.35
CA HIS A 173 -7.00 -2.29 0.43
C HIS A 173 -8.40 -1.70 0.61
N ALA A 174 -8.55 -0.74 1.50
CA ALA A 174 -9.85 -0.18 1.87
C ALA A 174 -10.47 0.71 0.80
N HIS A 175 -9.68 1.19 -0.19
CA HIS A 175 -10.13 2.18 -1.17
C HIS A 175 -10.85 3.38 -0.52
N GLN A 176 -10.34 3.84 0.61
CA GLN A 176 -10.92 4.92 1.41
C GLN A 176 -9.84 5.79 2.03
N VAL A 177 -10.15 7.06 2.23
CA VAL A 177 -9.36 7.92 3.11
C VAL A 177 -9.68 7.55 4.55
N VAL A 178 -8.78 6.77 5.18
CA VAL A 178 -8.91 6.39 6.58
C VAL A 178 -7.88 7.13 7.42
N GLN A 179 -8.24 7.53 8.62
CA GLN A 179 -7.33 8.14 9.57
C GLN A 179 -7.62 7.64 10.98
N GLY A 180 -6.61 7.08 11.61
CA GLY A 180 -6.64 6.64 12.99
C GLY A 180 -5.27 6.80 13.63
N HIS A 181 -5.12 6.31 14.86
CA HIS A 181 -3.89 6.42 15.62
C HIS A 181 -3.66 5.17 16.47
N TYR A 182 -2.40 4.83 16.67
CA TYR A 182 -1.96 3.88 17.69
C TYR A 182 -0.89 4.53 18.57
N ARG A 183 -1.15 4.69 19.89
CA ARG A 183 -0.24 5.37 20.81
C ARG A 183 0.31 6.69 20.24
N HIS A 184 -0.57 7.57 19.76
CA HIS A 184 -0.27 8.87 19.12
C HIS A 184 0.44 8.81 17.76
N ARG A 185 0.64 7.63 17.18
CA ARG A 185 1.21 7.46 15.84
C ARG A 185 0.12 7.33 14.81
N PRO A 186 0.16 8.08 13.70
CA PRO A 186 -0.88 8.04 12.69
C PRO A 186 -0.91 6.67 11.98
N LEU A 187 -2.13 6.19 11.72
CA LEU A 187 -2.42 5.05 10.85
C LEU A 187 -3.30 5.56 9.71
N LEU A 188 -2.80 5.53 8.49
CA LEU A 188 -3.36 6.26 7.38
C LEU A 188 -3.71 5.32 6.22
N GLY A 189 -5.02 5.13 5.96
CA GLY A 189 -5.48 4.46 4.74
C GLY A 189 -5.48 5.40 3.56
N THR A 190 -5.07 4.90 2.39
CA THR A 190 -5.04 5.66 1.14
C THR A 190 -6.27 5.37 0.28
N PRO A 191 -6.79 6.35 -0.47
CA PRO A 191 -7.78 6.09 -1.50
C PRO A 191 -7.14 5.30 -2.66
N SER A 192 -7.97 4.65 -3.45
CA SER A 192 -7.53 3.94 -4.66
C SER A 192 -7.32 4.89 -5.82
N THR A 193 -6.39 4.56 -6.69
CA THR A 193 -6.19 5.24 -7.99
C THR A 193 -7.18 4.76 -9.06
N ALA A 194 -8.07 3.81 -8.74
CA ALA A 194 -9.07 3.27 -9.65
C ALA A 194 -10.49 3.74 -9.28
N PHE A 195 -11.06 3.18 -8.24
CA PHE A 195 -12.40 3.50 -7.72
C PHE A 195 -12.41 3.37 -6.20
N GLN A 196 -13.41 3.94 -5.56
CA GLN A 196 -13.53 3.91 -4.10
C GLN A 196 -14.60 2.92 -3.64
N PHE A 197 -14.47 2.42 -2.39
CA PHE A 197 -15.52 1.67 -1.72
C PHE A 197 -16.34 2.59 -0.79
N LEU A 198 -17.64 2.33 -0.72
CA LEU A 198 -18.55 3.09 0.15
C LEU A 198 -18.18 2.83 1.63
N PRO A 199 -17.85 3.89 2.41
CA PRO A 199 -17.54 3.74 3.82
C PRO A 199 -18.69 3.18 4.62
N ARG A 200 -18.36 2.37 5.63
CA ARG A 200 -19.32 1.77 6.56
C ARG A 200 -20.38 0.90 5.89
N SER A 201 -20.08 0.36 4.72
CA SER A 201 -20.95 -0.57 4.03
C SER A 201 -20.84 -1.97 4.64
N GLU A 202 -21.99 -2.64 4.81
CA GLU A 202 -22.08 -4.03 5.28
C GLU A 202 -21.56 -5.04 4.24
N LYS A 203 -21.58 -4.67 2.96
CA LYS A 203 -21.19 -5.50 1.83
C LYS A 203 -20.43 -4.68 0.79
N PHE A 204 -19.77 -5.37 -0.14
CA PHE A 204 -19.13 -4.73 -1.28
C PHE A 204 -20.07 -3.72 -1.96
N THR A 205 -19.64 -2.48 -2.01
CA THR A 205 -20.38 -1.37 -2.63
C THR A 205 -19.37 -0.32 -3.07
N THR A 206 -19.41 0.06 -4.34
CA THR A 206 -18.58 1.16 -4.87
C THR A 206 -19.12 2.52 -4.44
N ASP A 207 -18.24 3.50 -4.34
CA ASP A 207 -18.55 4.89 -4.04
C ASP A 207 -18.32 5.76 -5.29
N GLN A 208 -19.02 6.89 -5.39
CA GLN A 208 -18.89 7.84 -6.49
C GLN A 208 -17.71 8.81 -6.34
N ARG A 209 -17.00 8.78 -5.22
CA ARG A 209 -15.80 9.61 -5.04
C ARG A 209 -14.75 9.26 -6.10
N PRO A 210 -14.05 10.28 -6.63
CA PRO A 210 -13.06 10.06 -7.68
C PRO A 210 -11.87 9.23 -7.18
N PRO A 211 -11.10 8.65 -8.12
CA PRO A 211 -9.75 8.14 -7.86
C PRO A 211 -8.89 9.16 -7.14
N GLY A 212 -7.95 8.70 -6.31
CA GLY A 212 -7.18 9.63 -5.51
C GLY A 212 -5.86 9.07 -4.97
N TYR A 213 -5.20 9.88 -4.18
CA TYR A 213 -3.91 9.61 -3.54
C TYR A 213 -3.84 10.33 -2.19
N ARG A 214 -2.77 10.10 -1.45
CA ARG A 214 -2.49 10.79 -0.18
C ARG A 214 -1.07 11.35 -0.20
N TRP A 215 -0.94 12.64 0.14
CA TRP A 215 0.34 13.23 0.49
C TRP A 215 0.70 12.93 1.96
N LEU A 216 1.95 12.54 2.17
CA LEU A 216 2.60 12.47 3.47
C LEU A 216 3.64 13.59 3.53
N THR A 217 3.57 14.46 4.53
CA THR A 217 4.45 15.64 4.67
C THR A 217 4.94 15.81 6.09
#